data_b74344ce955a00bec74ce133834a8919
#
_entry.id   b74344ce955a00bec74ce133834a8919
#
_cell.length_a   1.000
_cell.length_b   1.000
_cell.length_c   1.000
_cell.angle_alpha   90.00
_cell.angle_beta   90.00
_cell.angle_gamma   90.00
#
_symmetry.space_group_name_H-M   'P 1'
#
loop_
_entity.id
_entity.type
_entity.pdbx_description
1 polymer ?
#
loop_
_entity_poly.entity_id
_entity_poly.type
_entity_poly.pdbx_seq_one_letter_code
_entity_poly.pdbx_strand_id
1 'polypeptide(L)'
;MRGKVFTSGEVASICGVSPDTVSRWFDLGQIEGYRLGPGGDRRIPYDSLKKFMVSHGIPLDRFEEGEHRILVVDDDPYYLDIIPAALNRSGEYKIMTASTGFDAGAFVVQQNPNLVILDIHLSDADGRMVCSRIKDRPETSNSRILAISGFLDDEEASQLASYGFDGYLRKPFAISELIEQVNHLLEIPNAKVARPRRNIRAS
;
A
#
# COMPACT_ATOMS: atom_id res chain seq x y z
N MET A 1 -6.38 0.82 14.13
CA MET A 1 -6.41 -0.64 13.94
C MET A 1 -6.97 -1.46 15.12
N ARG A 2 -7.68 -0.87 16.05
CA ARG A 2 -8.42 -1.63 17.05
C ARG A 2 -9.60 -2.31 16.37
N GLY A 3 -9.49 -3.63 16.10
CA GLY A 3 -10.57 -4.44 15.56
C GLY A 3 -10.23 -5.37 14.40
N LYS A 4 -9.04 -5.26 13.79
CA LYS A 4 -8.63 -6.19 12.73
C LYS A 4 -8.37 -7.58 13.30
N VAL A 5 -8.90 -8.60 12.61
CA VAL A 5 -8.84 -10.01 13.04
C VAL A 5 -8.38 -10.84 11.84
N PHE A 6 -7.45 -11.74 12.07
CA PHE A 6 -6.86 -12.58 11.04
C PHE A 6 -7.35 -14.02 11.13
N THR A 7 -7.44 -14.68 10.01
CA THR A 7 -7.61 -16.14 9.89
C THR A 7 -6.28 -16.86 10.09
N SER A 8 -6.29 -18.16 10.34
CA SER A 8 -5.05 -18.96 10.39
C SER A 8 -4.26 -18.91 9.10
N GLY A 9 -4.92 -18.79 7.95
CA GLY A 9 -4.27 -18.67 6.64
C GLY A 9 -3.53 -17.34 6.46
N GLU A 10 -4.15 -16.23 6.85
CA GLU A 10 -3.53 -14.91 6.81
C GLU A 10 -2.33 -14.82 7.76
N VAL A 11 -2.45 -15.34 8.99
CA VAL A 11 -1.32 -15.41 9.93
C VAL A 11 -0.19 -16.28 9.39
N ALA A 12 -0.51 -17.40 8.74
CA ALA A 12 0.46 -18.29 8.12
C ALA A 12 1.27 -17.57 7.03
N SER A 13 0.59 -16.80 6.18
CA SER A 13 1.23 -15.97 5.15
C SER A 13 2.14 -14.91 5.76
N ILE A 14 1.67 -14.18 6.78
CA ILE A 14 2.45 -13.14 7.48
C ILE A 14 3.71 -13.74 8.13
N CYS A 15 3.57 -14.86 8.83
CA CYS A 15 4.68 -15.49 9.56
C CYS A 15 5.58 -16.37 8.68
N GLY A 16 5.23 -16.59 7.40
CA GLY A 16 5.98 -17.46 6.50
C GLY A 16 5.93 -18.95 6.89
N VAL A 17 4.80 -19.42 7.43
CA VAL A 17 4.59 -20.81 7.89
C VAL A 17 3.34 -21.44 7.27
N SER A 18 3.08 -22.71 7.55
CA SER A 18 1.84 -23.37 7.10
C SER A 18 0.63 -22.99 7.99
N PRO A 19 -0.61 -23.00 7.47
CA PRO A 19 -1.82 -22.81 8.27
C PRO A 19 -1.96 -23.83 9.42
N ASP A 20 -1.45 -25.04 9.26
CA ASP A 20 -1.44 -26.07 10.31
C ASP A 20 -0.53 -25.68 11.47
N THR A 21 0.59 -25.03 11.18
CA THR A 21 1.50 -24.51 12.22
C THR A 21 0.80 -23.44 13.07
N VAL A 22 0.09 -22.52 12.43
CA VAL A 22 -0.70 -21.49 13.13
C VAL A 22 -1.82 -22.12 13.94
N SER A 23 -2.50 -23.11 13.40
CA SER A 23 -3.53 -23.88 14.09
C SER A 23 -3.00 -24.51 15.37
N ARG A 24 -1.81 -25.09 15.30
CA ARG A 24 -1.11 -25.67 16.44
C ARG A 24 -0.73 -24.62 17.49
N TRP A 25 -0.21 -23.46 17.07
CA TRP A 25 0.11 -22.35 18.00
C TRP A 25 -1.13 -21.89 18.78
N PHE A 26 -2.26 -21.74 18.05
CA PHE A 26 -3.53 -21.38 18.66
C PHE A 26 -4.03 -22.43 19.64
N ASP A 27 -4.04 -23.71 19.25
CA ASP A 27 -4.54 -24.81 20.08
C ASP A 27 -3.66 -25.07 21.31
N LEU A 28 -2.37 -24.75 21.25
CA LEU A 28 -1.42 -24.76 22.38
C LEU A 28 -1.47 -23.49 23.25
N GLY A 29 -2.32 -22.50 22.90
CA GLY A 29 -2.41 -21.24 23.64
C GLY A 29 -1.19 -20.31 23.46
N GLN A 30 -0.32 -20.58 22.49
CA GLN A 30 0.85 -19.74 22.20
C GLN A 30 0.48 -18.43 21.54
N ILE A 31 -0.59 -18.43 20.73
CA ILE A 31 -1.19 -17.23 20.16
C ILE A 31 -2.65 -17.10 20.60
N GLU A 32 -3.01 -15.95 21.16
CA GLU A 32 -4.35 -15.68 21.66
C GLU A 32 -5.34 -15.39 20.52
N GLY A 33 -6.58 -15.86 20.67
CA GLY A 33 -7.65 -15.59 19.72
C GLY A 33 -8.94 -16.29 20.13
N TYR A 34 -9.91 -16.38 19.23
CA TYR A 34 -11.20 -17.02 19.47
C TYR A 34 -11.68 -17.82 18.25
N ARG A 35 -12.70 -18.66 18.43
CA ARG A 35 -13.34 -19.42 17.35
C ARG A 35 -14.72 -18.85 17.05
N LEU A 36 -15.10 -18.85 15.79
CA LEU A 36 -16.46 -18.53 15.37
C LEU A 36 -17.35 -19.77 15.54
N GLY A 37 -17.84 -19.99 16.78
CA GLY A 37 -18.67 -21.15 17.14
C GLY A 37 -17.88 -22.43 17.44
N PRO A 38 -18.57 -23.49 17.89
CA PRO A 38 -17.96 -24.79 18.19
C PRO A 38 -17.31 -25.41 16.93
N GLY A 39 -16.00 -25.64 16.96
CA GLY A 39 -15.24 -26.17 15.81
C GLY A 39 -15.06 -25.20 14.62
N GLY A 40 -15.51 -23.95 14.75
CA GLY A 40 -15.43 -22.94 13.70
C GLY A 40 -14.03 -22.37 13.48
N ASP A 41 -13.92 -21.50 12.47
CA ASP A 41 -12.68 -20.85 12.09
C ASP A 41 -12.05 -20.06 13.22
N ARG A 42 -10.74 -20.17 13.34
CA ARG A 42 -9.94 -19.38 14.28
C ARG A 42 -9.86 -17.94 13.83
N ARG A 43 -9.95 -17.03 14.80
CA ARG A 43 -9.81 -15.59 14.61
C ARG A 43 -8.77 -15.07 15.59
N ILE A 44 -7.72 -14.47 15.06
CA ILE A 44 -6.56 -13.99 15.82
C ILE A 44 -6.56 -12.46 15.73
N PRO A 45 -6.80 -11.76 16.88
CA PRO A 45 -6.77 -10.30 16.92
C PRO A 45 -5.39 -9.74 16.56
N TYR A 46 -5.39 -8.53 15.97
CA TYR A 46 -4.18 -7.80 15.60
C TYR A 46 -3.16 -7.71 16.75
N ASP A 47 -3.61 -7.27 17.91
CA ASP A 47 -2.73 -7.08 19.06
C ASP A 47 -2.12 -8.40 19.56
N SER A 48 -2.87 -9.50 19.49
CA SER A 48 -2.40 -10.84 19.83
C SER A 48 -1.31 -11.33 18.86
N LEU A 49 -1.52 -11.13 17.56
CA LEU A 49 -0.53 -11.50 16.55
C LEU A 49 0.74 -10.66 16.69
N LYS A 50 0.63 -9.35 16.88
CA LYS A 50 1.77 -8.46 17.09
C LYS A 50 2.60 -8.87 18.31
N LYS A 51 1.94 -9.13 19.44
CA LYS A 51 2.58 -9.59 20.68
C LYS A 51 3.30 -10.93 20.47
N PHE A 52 2.66 -11.87 19.78
CA PHE A 52 3.25 -13.17 19.43
C PHE A 52 4.50 -13.02 18.56
N MET A 53 4.44 -12.22 17.50
CA MET A 53 5.57 -12.00 16.59
C MET A 53 6.77 -11.38 17.31
N VAL A 54 6.54 -10.35 18.13
CA VAL A 54 7.59 -9.71 18.95
C VAL A 54 8.24 -10.72 19.89
N SER A 55 7.45 -11.53 20.60
CA SER A 55 7.97 -12.50 21.57
C SER A 55 8.74 -13.65 20.94
N HIS A 56 8.51 -13.93 19.65
CA HIS A 56 9.18 -15.01 18.91
C HIS A 56 10.26 -14.48 17.92
N GLY A 57 10.59 -13.18 17.97
CA GLY A 57 11.60 -12.59 17.10
C GLY A 57 11.22 -12.61 15.61
N ILE A 58 9.92 -12.71 15.29
CA ILE A 58 9.41 -12.63 13.92
C ILE A 58 9.38 -11.16 13.53
N PRO A 59 10.05 -10.75 12.43
CA PRO A 59 10.06 -9.36 11.97
C PRO A 59 8.64 -8.82 11.76
N LEU A 60 8.39 -7.59 12.23
CA LEU A 60 7.08 -6.94 12.10
C LEU A 60 6.89 -6.24 10.75
N ASP A 61 7.92 -6.15 9.93
CA ASP A 61 7.86 -5.57 8.59
C ASP A 61 6.71 -6.16 7.76
N ARG A 62 6.58 -7.48 7.71
CA ARG A 62 5.48 -8.18 7.04
C ARG A 62 4.11 -8.03 7.72
N PHE A 63 4.09 -7.62 8.96
CA PHE A 63 2.88 -7.44 9.76
C PHE A 63 2.40 -5.99 9.75
N GLU A 64 3.33 -5.05 9.75
CA GLU A 64 3.09 -3.61 9.60
C GLU A 64 2.82 -3.22 8.13
N GLU A 65 3.00 -4.14 7.16
CA GLU A 65 2.47 -4.05 5.79
C GLU A 65 0.94 -3.84 5.74
N GLY A 66 0.25 -3.84 6.89
CA GLY A 66 -1.18 -3.54 7.01
C GLY A 66 -1.58 -2.07 6.86
N GLU A 67 -0.65 -1.11 6.86
CA GLU A 67 -0.89 0.29 6.50
C GLU A 67 0.19 0.78 5.54
N HIS A 68 0.01 0.52 4.26
CA HIS A 68 0.83 1.21 3.26
C HIS A 68 0.65 2.71 3.40
N ARG A 69 1.75 3.40 3.71
CA ARG A 69 1.78 4.87 3.75
C ARG A 69 1.96 5.37 2.34
N ILE A 70 1.02 6.18 1.89
CA ILE A 70 1.04 6.79 0.57
C ILE A 70 1.08 8.30 0.75
N LEU A 71 2.03 8.95 0.11
CA LEU A 71 2.09 10.41 0.01
C LEU A 71 1.65 10.81 -1.40
N VAL A 72 0.63 11.68 -1.47
CA VAL A 72 0.16 12.27 -2.73
C VAL A 72 0.67 13.70 -2.79
N VAL A 73 1.38 14.04 -3.85
CA VAL A 73 2.00 15.36 -4.07
C VAL A 73 1.51 15.93 -5.40
N ASP A 74 0.75 16.99 -5.32
CA ASP A 74 0.16 17.68 -6.49
C ASP A 74 -0.21 19.11 -6.07
N ASP A 75 0.00 20.10 -6.90
CA ASP A 75 -0.41 21.48 -6.59
C ASP A 75 -1.85 21.78 -7.03
N ASP A 76 -2.48 20.87 -7.78
CA ASP A 76 -3.90 20.95 -8.11
C ASP A 76 -4.75 20.33 -7.00
N PRO A 77 -5.61 21.12 -6.30
CA PRO A 77 -6.49 20.62 -5.26
C PRO A 77 -7.42 19.49 -5.70
N TYR A 78 -7.78 19.42 -6.98
CA TYR A 78 -8.62 18.36 -7.52
C TYR A 78 -7.96 16.99 -7.35
N TYR A 79 -6.66 16.84 -7.66
CA TYR A 79 -5.96 15.56 -7.50
C TYR A 79 -5.66 15.25 -6.03
N LEU A 80 -5.44 16.27 -5.20
CA LEU A 80 -5.29 16.09 -3.74
C LEU A 80 -6.57 15.60 -3.06
N ASP A 81 -7.74 15.83 -3.66
CA ASP A 81 -9.02 15.34 -3.15
C ASP A 81 -9.38 13.96 -3.75
N ILE A 82 -9.29 13.81 -5.08
CA ILE A 82 -9.81 12.62 -5.75
C ILE A 82 -8.95 11.39 -5.56
N ILE A 83 -7.61 11.53 -5.54
CA ILE A 83 -6.70 10.39 -5.36
C ILE A 83 -6.87 9.75 -3.97
N PRO A 84 -6.81 10.51 -2.86
CA PRO A 84 -7.08 9.95 -1.53
C PRO A 84 -8.46 9.33 -1.41
N ALA A 85 -9.50 9.99 -1.95
CA ALA A 85 -10.87 9.45 -1.92
C ALA A 85 -11.00 8.12 -2.66
N ALA A 86 -10.32 7.96 -3.79
CA ALA A 86 -10.30 6.73 -4.57
C ALA A 86 -9.55 5.61 -3.84
N LEU A 87 -8.37 5.90 -3.30
CA LEU A 87 -7.54 4.93 -2.59
C LEU A 87 -8.20 4.45 -1.31
N ASN A 88 -8.81 5.33 -0.51
CA ASN A 88 -9.53 4.95 0.72
C ASN A 88 -10.74 4.02 0.46
N ARG A 89 -11.28 3.99 -0.76
CA ARG A 89 -12.35 3.06 -1.15
C ARG A 89 -11.81 1.71 -1.60
N SER A 90 -10.57 1.64 -2.05
CA SER A 90 -9.95 0.45 -2.63
C SER A 90 -9.15 -0.38 -1.63
N GLY A 91 -8.71 0.21 -0.52
CA GLY A 91 -7.88 -0.48 0.47
C GLY A 91 -7.68 0.32 1.76
N GLU A 92 -6.97 -0.28 2.70
CA GLU A 92 -6.60 0.37 3.96
C GLU A 92 -5.20 1.00 3.78
N TYR A 93 -5.18 2.30 3.47
CA TYR A 93 -3.95 3.08 3.32
C TYR A 93 -3.90 4.21 4.35
N LYS A 94 -2.70 4.56 4.81
CA LYS A 94 -2.46 5.82 5.50
C LYS A 94 -2.03 6.84 4.46
N ILE A 95 -2.95 7.72 4.06
CA ILE A 95 -2.71 8.68 3.00
C ILE A 95 -2.36 10.04 3.61
N MET A 96 -1.33 10.65 3.07
CA MET A 96 -0.89 12.01 3.36
C MET A 96 -0.87 12.79 2.06
N THR A 97 -1.08 14.09 2.14
CA THR A 97 -1.07 14.99 0.98
C THR A 97 -0.08 16.12 1.18
N ALA A 98 0.54 16.57 0.11
CA ALA A 98 1.38 17.77 0.06
C ALA A 98 1.09 18.53 -1.24
N SER A 99 1.06 19.86 -1.17
CA SER A 99 0.82 20.71 -2.35
C SER A 99 2.11 21.30 -2.92
N THR A 100 3.27 21.00 -2.31
CA THR A 100 4.57 21.53 -2.72
C THR A 100 5.65 20.45 -2.68
N GLY A 101 6.67 20.61 -3.50
CA GLY A 101 7.86 19.75 -3.47
C GLY A 101 8.64 19.90 -2.15
N PHE A 102 8.60 21.08 -1.54
CA PHE A 102 9.22 21.31 -0.23
C PHE A 102 8.56 20.48 0.88
N ASP A 103 7.22 20.54 0.99
CA ASP A 103 6.46 19.76 1.98
C ASP A 103 6.60 18.25 1.72
N ALA A 104 6.60 17.85 0.44
CA ALA A 104 6.85 16.46 0.06
C ALA A 104 8.17 15.94 0.62
N GLY A 105 9.25 16.70 0.48
CA GLY A 105 10.55 16.35 1.04
C GLY A 105 10.53 16.19 2.56
N ALA A 106 9.82 17.06 3.28
CA ALA A 106 9.66 16.97 4.74
C ALA A 106 8.85 15.72 5.14
N PHE A 107 7.72 15.47 4.47
CA PHE A 107 6.87 14.29 4.75
C PHE A 107 7.58 12.97 4.46
N VAL A 108 8.35 12.88 3.37
CA VAL A 108 9.07 11.66 3.03
C VAL A 108 10.06 11.29 4.12
N VAL A 109 10.81 12.25 4.65
CA VAL A 109 11.78 12.02 5.74
C VAL A 109 11.08 11.65 7.06
N GLN A 110 9.99 12.33 7.41
CA GLN A 110 9.29 12.13 8.69
C GLN A 110 8.45 10.86 8.73
N GLN A 111 7.80 10.51 7.62
CA GLN A 111 6.76 9.47 7.59
C GLN A 111 7.21 8.21 6.86
N ASN A 112 8.32 8.26 6.11
CA ASN A 112 8.87 7.15 5.32
C ASN A 112 7.78 6.40 4.54
N PRO A 113 7.12 7.05 3.55
CA PRO A 113 6.02 6.45 2.80
C PRO A 113 6.49 5.25 1.98
N ASN A 114 5.63 4.24 1.81
CA ASN A 114 5.89 3.10 0.94
C ASN A 114 5.77 3.50 -0.54
N LEU A 115 4.86 4.45 -0.82
CA LEU A 115 4.63 4.99 -2.17
C LEU A 115 4.47 6.50 -2.11
N VAL A 116 5.08 7.19 -3.06
CA VAL A 116 4.85 8.62 -3.36
C VAL A 116 4.21 8.71 -4.74
N ILE A 117 3.01 9.29 -4.81
CA ILE A 117 2.36 9.68 -6.07
C ILE A 117 2.71 11.14 -6.28
N LEU A 118 3.48 11.45 -7.33
CA LEU A 118 4.16 12.74 -7.46
C LEU A 118 3.84 13.38 -8.81
N ASP A 119 3.24 14.58 -8.77
CA ASP A 119 3.17 15.39 -9.99
C ASP A 119 4.58 15.87 -10.39
N ILE A 120 4.82 15.81 -11.70
CA ILE A 120 6.09 16.28 -12.26
C ILE A 120 6.14 17.81 -12.31
N HIS A 121 5.01 18.48 -12.55
CA HIS A 121 4.94 19.92 -12.72
C HIS A 121 4.32 20.60 -11.48
N LEU A 122 5.09 20.68 -10.39
CA LEU A 122 4.67 21.43 -9.21
C LEU A 122 5.01 22.92 -9.39
N SER A 123 4.24 23.79 -8.76
CA SER A 123 4.43 25.25 -8.83
C SER A 123 5.75 25.72 -8.21
N ASP A 124 6.31 24.99 -7.25
CA ASP A 124 7.54 25.35 -6.53
C ASP A 124 8.76 24.53 -6.95
N ALA A 125 8.58 23.39 -7.64
CA ALA A 125 9.68 22.49 -7.97
C ALA A 125 9.36 21.62 -9.20
N ASP A 126 10.41 21.11 -9.87
CA ASP A 126 10.30 20.01 -10.82
C ASP A 126 10.25 18.68 -10.07
N GLY A 127 9.17 17.89 -10.24
CA GLY A 127 8.98 16.59 -9.59
C GLY A 127 10.12 15.60 -9.89
N ARG A 128 10.80 15.71 -11.03
CA ARG A 128 11.99 14.90 -11.36
C ARG A 128 13.13 15.14 -10.38
N MET A 129 13.34 16.40 -9.99
CA MET A 129 14.34 16.75 -8.98
C MET A 129 13.95 16.30 -7.58
N VAL A 130 12.64 16.35 -7.26
CA VAL A 130 12.11 15.82 -5.99
C VAL A 130 12.33 14.31 -5.92
N CYS A 131 12.00 13.58 -6.99
CA CYS A 131 12.21 12.13 -7.11
C CYS A 131 13.69 11.76 -6.89
N SER A 132 14.61 12.38 -7.64
CA SER A 132 16.04 12.10 -7.50
C SER A 132 16.53 12.33 -6.06
N ARG A 133 16.12 13.42 -5.41
CA ARG A 133 16.50 13.69 -4.02
C ARG A 133 15.97 12.66 -3.02
N ILE A 134 14.77 12.10 -3.27
CA ILE A 134 14.21 11.01 -2.45
C ILE A 134 15.04 9.74 -2.63
N LYS A 135 15.41 9.40 -3.88
CA LYS A 135 16.16 8.19 -4.21
C LYS A 135 17.63 8.25 -3.79
N ASP A 136 18.22 9.45 -3.77
CA ASP A 136 19.62 9.65 -3.37
C ASP A 136 19.89 9.46 -1.86
N ARG A 137 18.86 9.46 -1.03
CA ARG A 137 18.98 9.31 0.42
C ARG A 137 18.72 7.86 0.84
N PRO A 138 19.66 7.20 1.54
CA PRO A 138 19.51 5.80 1.97
C PRO A 138 18.21 5.55 2.76
N GLU A 139 17.80 6.53 3.60
CA GLU A 139 16.63 6.40 4.48
C GLU A 139 15.30 6.42 3.72
N THR A 140 15.26 7.04 2.53
CA THR A 140 14.03 7.22 1.73
C THR A 140 14.08 6.53 0.38
N SER A 141 15.22 5.98 -0.03
CA SER A 141 15.43 5.36 -1.36
C SER A 141 14.52 4.15 -1.63
N ASN A 142 14.02 3.50 -0.57
CA ASN A 142 13.09 2.37 -0.68
C ASN A 142 11.65 2.77 -1.03
N SER A 143 11.29 4.06 -0.89
CA SER A 143 9.97 4.55 -1.32
C SER A 143 9.79 4.33 -2.81
N ARG A 144 8.68 3.69 -3.21
CA ARG A 144 8.28 3.64 -4.62
C ARG A 144 7.75 5.00 -5.04
N ILE A 145 8.00 5.41 -6.28
CA ILE A 145 7.56 6.72 -6.78
C ILE A 145 6.81 6.55 -8.09
N LEU A 146 5.52 6.90 -8.07
CA LEU A 146 4.63 6.93 -9.23
C LEU A 146 4.55 8.38 -9.74
N ALA A 147 5.04 8.64 -10.93
CA ALA A 147 4.86 9.93 -11.58
C ALA A 147 3.41 10.10 -12.06
N ILE A 148 2.87 11.30 -11.92
CA ILE A 148 1.64 11.71 -12.59
C ILE A 148 1.90 13.03 -13.34
N SER A 149 1.42 13.15 -14.59
CA SER A 149 1.56 14.40 -15.35
C SER A 149 0.61 14.45 -16.54
N GLY A 150 0.17 15.65 -16.92
CA GLY A 150 -0.65 15.92 -18.11
C GLY A 150 0.15 16.23 -19.37
N PHE A 151 1.43 16.57 -19.24
CA PHE A 151 2.21 17.24 -20.28
C PHE A 151 3.53 16.55 -20.65
N LEU A 152 3.64 15.25 -20.45
CA LEU A 152 4.82 14.53 -20.91
C LEU A 152 4.58 13.96 -22.32
N ASP A 153 5.56 14.17 -23.19
CA ASP A 153 5.63 13.42 -24.43
C ASP A 153 6.21 12.02 -24.19
N ASP A 154 6.21 11.17 -25.23
CA ASP A 154 6.65 9.77 -25.11
C ASP A 154 8.17 9.67 -24.84
N GLU A 155 8.96 10.66 -25.29
CA GLU A 155 10.40 10.70 -25.03
C GLU A 155 10.68 11.05 -23.57
N GLU A 156 10.03 12.09 -23.03
CA GLU A 156 10.13 12.47 -21.63
C GLU A 156 9.64 11.35 -20.70
N ALA A 157 8.53 10.69 -21.03
CA ALA A 157 8.00 9.55 -20.28
C ALA A 157 9.01 8.38 -20.23
N SER A 158 9.72 8.11 -21.33
CA SER A 158 10.74 7.06 -21.37
C SER A 158 11.97 7.34 -20.51
N GLN A 159 12.24 8.62 -20.23
CA GLN A 159 13.37 9.05 -19.41
C GLN A 159 13.06 9.05 -17.90
N LEU A 160 11.80 8.92 -17.48
CA LEU A 160 11.41 8.99 -16.06
C LEU A 160 12.14 7.97 -15.17
N ALA A 161 12.39 6.78 -15.69
CA ALA A 161 13.13 5.74 -14.98
C ALA A 161 14.56 6.19 -14.60
N SER A 162 15.20 7.05 -15.40
CA SER A 162 16.53 7.57 -15.12
C SER A 162 16.57 8.54 -13.94
N TYR A 163 15.43 9.15 -13.59
CA TYR A 163 15.28 9.98 -12.39
C TYR A 163 14.88 9.18 -11.16
N GLY A 164 14.60 7.88 -11.31
CA GLY A 164 14.24 6.99 -10.21
C GLY A 164 12.73 6.76 -10.03
N PHE A 165 11.90 7.16 -10.99
CA PHE A 165 10.48 6.80 -10.96
C PHE A 165 10.28 5.31 -11.23
N ASP A 166 9.38 4.69 -10.47
CA ASP A 166 9.04 3.27 -10.58
C ASP A 166 7.82 3.04 -11.48
N GLY A 167 7.06 4.08 -11.83
CA GLY A 167 5.91 4.03 -12.72
C GLY A 167 5.44 5.41 -13.16
N TYR A 168 4.48 5.45 -14.10
CA TYR A 168 3.93 6.68 -14.64
C TYR A 168 2.45 6.53 -15.00
N LEU A 169 1.66 7.58 -14.73
CA LEU A 169 0.29 7.76 -15.18
C LEU A 169 0.09 9.11 -15.83
N ARG A 170 -0.48 9.11 -17.03
CA ARG A 170 -0.80 10.35 -17.76
C ARG A 170 -2.15 10.91 -17.29
N LYS A 171 -2.18 12.17 -16.87
CA LYS A 171 -3.42 12.91 -16.58
C LYS A 171 -4.14 13.28 -17.89
N PRO A 172 -5.49 13.14 -18.00
CA PRO A 172 -6.37 12.50 -17.04
C PRO A 172 -6.29 10.97 -17.13
N PHE A 173 -6.38 10.27 -15.98
CA PHE A 173 -6.35 8.81 -15.88
C PHE A 173 -7.65 8.27 -15.26
N ALA A 174 -7.96 7.01 -15.56
CA ALA A 174 -9.07 6.34 -14.89
C ALA A 174 -8.67 5.91 -13.46
N ILE A 175 -9.62 5.95 -12.52
CA ILE A 175 -9.37 5.51 -11.14
C ILE A 175 -8.91 4.04 -11.07
N SER A 176 -9.41 3.19 -11.97
CA SER A 176 -8.97 1.79 -12.08
C SER A 176 -7.49 1.66 -12.44
N GLU A 177 -6.97 2.52 -13.33
CA GLU A 177 -5.57 2.55 -13.72
C GLU A 177 -4.68 2.99 -12.55
N LEU A 178 -5.11 4.02 -11.82
CA LEU A 178 -4.42 4.45 -10.60
C LEU A 178 -4.31 3.31 -9.58
N ILE A 179 -5.42 2.65 -9.27
CA ILE A 179 -5.47 1.54 -8.30
C ILE A 179 -4.60 0.37 -8.75
N GLU A 180 -4.61 0.04 -10.05
CA GLU A 180 -3.78 -1.02 -10.62
C GLU A 180 -2.28 -0.71 -10.45
N GLN A 181 -1.85 0.51 -10.77
CA GLN A 181 -0.47 0.96 -10.60
C GLN A 181 -0.06 0.97 -9.12
N VAL A 182 -0.90 1.46 -8.23
CA VAL A 182 -0.64 1.47 -6.78
C VAL A 182 -0.47 0.05 -6.25
N ASN A 183 -1.37 -0.87 -6.61
CA ASN A 183 -1.28 -2.28 -6.20
C ASN A 183 -0.01 -2.95 -6.76
N HIS A 184 0.33 -2.67 -8.01
CA HIS A 184 1.54 -3.20 -8.63
C HIS A 184 2.80 -2.73 -7.89
N LEU A 185 2.91 -1.43 -7.63
CA LEU A 185 4.08 -0.85 -6.98
C LEU A 185 4.22 -1.22 -5.50
N LEU A 186 3.10 -1.46 -4.81
CA LEU A 186 3.07 -1.93 -3.43
C LEU A 186 3.07 -3.46 -3.30
N GLU A 187 3.15 -4.20 -4.43
CA GLU A 187 3.12 -5.67 -4.49
C GLU A 187 1.86 -6.26 -3.82
N ILE A 188 0.75 -5.51 -3.84
CA ILE A 188 -0.53 -5.96 -3.30
C ILE A 188 -1.18 -6.89 -4.31
N PRO A 189 -1.51 -8.14 -3.96
CA PRO A 189 -2.23 -9.03 -4.86
C PRO A 189 -3.56 -8.41 -5.27
N ASN A 190 -3.81 -8.25 -6.57
CA ASN A 190 -5.09 -7.78 -7.07
C ASN A 190 -6.21 -8.66 -6.51
N ALA A 191 -7.08 -8.10 -5.67
CA ALA A 191 -8.28 -8.76 -5.24
C ALA A 191 -9.05 -9.14 -6.51
N LYS A 192 -9.24 -10.44 -6.77
CA LYS A 192 -9.95 -10.96 -7.93
C LYS A 192 -11.25 -10.18 -8.05
N VAL A 193 -11.41 -9.44 -9.15
CA VAL A 193 -12.69 -8.89 -9.56
C VAL A 193 -13.71 -10.03 -9.48
N ALA A 194 -14.65 -9.93 -8.56
CA ALA A 194 -15.68 -10.94 -8.37
C ALA A 194 -16.43 -11.08 -9.68
N ARG A 195 -16.21 -12.15 -10.41
CA ARG A 195 -16.98 -12.45 -11.61
C ARG A 195 -18.45 -12.53 -11.19
N PRO A 196 -19.38 -11.82 -11.83
CA PRO A 196 -20.79 -11.92 -11.51
C PRO A 196 -21.20 -13.40 -11.68
N ARG A 197 -21.81 -13.97 -10.63
CA ARG A 197 -22.35 -15.33 -10.67
C ARG A 197 -23.33 -15.41 -11.84
N ARG A 198 -22.99 -16.18 -12.86
CA ARG A 198 -23.94 -16.57 -13.90
C ARG A 198 -25.08 -17.33 -13.22
N ASN A 199 -26.23 -16.69 -13.12
CA ASN A 199 -27.49 -17.38 -12.81
C ASN A 199 -27.77 -18.36 -13.93
N ILE A 200 -27.43 -19.63 -13.72
CA ILE A 200 -27.95 -20.73 -14.53
C ILE A 200 -29.35 -20.97 -14.05
N ARG A 201 -30.34 -20.39 -14.73
CA ARG A 201 -31.72 -20.85 -14.63
C ARG A 201 -31.75 -22.23 -15.31
N ALA A 202 -32.00 -23.26 -14.52
CA ALA A 202 -32.41 -24.57 -15.02
C ALA A 202 -33.86 -24.43 -15.54
N SER A 203 -34.04 -24.82 -16.76
CA SER A 203 -35.36 -25.16 -17.36
C SER A 203 -35.69 -26.60 -17.05
#